data_df05191ba21a8e8557fd06d8850eff26
#
_entry.id   df05191ba21a8e8557fd06d8850eff26
#
_cell.length_a   1.000
_cell.length_b   1.000
_cell.length_c   1.000
_cell.angle_alpha   90.00
_cell.angle_beta   90.00
_cell.angle_gamma   90.00
#
_symmetry.space_group_name_H-M   'P 1'
#
loop_
_entity.id
_entity.type
_entity.pdbx_description
1 polymer ?
#
loop_
_entity_poly.entity_id
_entity_poly.type
_entity_poly.pdbx_seq_one_letter_code
_entity_poly.pdbx_strand_id
1 'polypeptide(L)'
;RVYLKLMSIKINYKNSSSEKLSANLVLFTNEKFNINNLKKHISSTEFFYINDLLKTSDLKKNLFVFEVNSKKKVFLVSIKNNLETSDIENLGAEFYGRVKHDEKSEYFVYSDTVNNKYENFIGLFLHGLKLKSYEFNLYKSKKEKKLISINVVGKKNKTTIQNEIRFKAIEEGTFFARDLVSEPPNVLNPKEYANRLLKLRKLGIKVTVYNESQMKKLGMHSLLGVGKGSINESFLVTLEWN
;
A
#
# COMPACT_ATOMS: atom_id res chain seq x y z
N ARG A 1 -3.78 -22.70 -4.57
CA ARG A 1 -4.26 -21.48 -3.92
C ARG A 1 -3.21 -20.43 -4.11
N VAL A 2 -3.44 -19.43 -4.99
CA VAL A 2 -2.72 -18.16 -4.94
C VAL A 2 -2.96 -17.67 -3.52
N TYR A 3 -1.90 -17.40 -2.77
CA TYR A 3 -1.98 -17.02 -1.37
C TYR A 3 -2.80 -15.72 -1.27
N LEU A 4 -4.08 -15.84 -0.95
CA LEU A 4 -4.87 -14.72 -0.43
C LEU A 4 -4.29 -14.38 0.94
N LYS A 5 -3.21 -13.61 0.95
CA LYS A 5 -2.68 -12.99 2.15
C LYS A 5 -3.82 -12.14 2.70
N LEU A 6 -4.31 -12.46 3.89
CA LEU A 6 -5.35 -11.66 4.56
C LEU A 6 -4.82 -10.24 4.63
N MET A 7 -5.33 -9.37 3.75
CA MET A 7 -4.99 -7.95 3.78
C MET A 7 -5.37 -7.42 5.16
N SER A 8 -4.39 -6.82 5.84
CA SER A 8 -4.62 -6.13 7.11
C SER A 8 -5.44 -4.84 6.96
N ILE A 9 -5.82 -4.48 5.73
CA ILE A 9 -6.51 -3.24 5.39
C ILE A 9 -7.79 -3.55 4.63
N LYS A 10 -8.90 -3.02 5.14
CA LYS A 10 -10.22 -3.03 4.49
C LYS A 10 -10.58 -1.62 4.06
N ILE A 11 -10.89 -1.43 2.79
CA ILE A 11 -11.33 -0.14 2.23
C ILE A 11 -12.81 -0.22 1.92
N ASN A 12 -13.57 0.78 2.37
CA ASN A 12 -14.99 0.94 2.09
C ASN A 12 -15.22 2.35 1.54
N TYR A 13 -16.11 2.49 0.56
CA TYR A 13 -16.50 3.78 -0.01
C TYR A 13 -17.92 4.14 0.44
N LYS A 14 -18.09 5.35 0.98
CA LYS A 14 -19.36 5.87 1.46
C LYS A 14 -19.64 7.25 0.83
N ASN A 15 -20.91 7.55 0.53
CA ASN A 15 -21.29 8.85 -0.02
C ASN A 15 -21.43 9.92 1.07
N SER A 16 -21.79 9.52 2.27
CA SER A 16 -21.88 10.36 3.46
C SER A 16 -21.41 9.60 4.67
N SER A 17 -20.92 10.29 5.67
CA SER A 17 -20.69 9.71 6.99
C SER A 17 -21.93 9.89 7.85
N SER A 18 -22.46 8.80 8.38
CA SER A 18 -23.14 8.83 9.66
C SER A 18 -22.04 8.92 10.71
N GLU A 19 -21.60 10.14 10.99
CA GLU A 19 -20.42 10.35 11.84
C GLU A 19 -20.67 9.84 13.24
N LYS A 20 -19.88 8.86 13.67
CA LYS A 20 -19.64 8.64 15.07
C LYS A 20 -18.71 9.76 15.53
N LEU A 21 -19.13 10.58 16.49
CA LEU A 21 -18.37 11.68 17.12
C LEU A 21 -16.95 11.28 17.58
N SER A 22 -16.64 10.00 17.65
CA SER A 22 -15.38 9.41 18.11
C SER A 22 -14.52 8.79 17.00
N ALA A 23 -14.78 9.07 15.73
CA ALA A 23 -14.04 8.49 14.62
C ALA A 23 -12.73 9.24 14.32
N ASN A 24 -11.66 8.52 13.96
CA ASN A 24 -10.43 9.13 13.48
C ASN A 24 -10.65 9.71 12.08
N LEU A 25 -10.28 10.97 11.87
CA LEU A 25 -10.47 11.69 10.61
C LEU A 25 -9.15 11.86 9.87
N VAL A 26 -9.17 11.69 8.56
CA VAL A 26 -8.07 11.99 7.65
C VAL A 26 -8.54 13.06 6.69
N LEU A 27 -7.94 14.24 6.78
CA LEU A 27 -8.31 15.43 6.03
C LEU A 27 -7.09 15.90 5.24
N PHE A 28 -7.32 16.42 4.04
CA PHE A 28 -6.26 16.94 3.18
C PHE A 28 -6.30 18.46 3.15
N THR A 29 -5.12 19.07 3.13
CA THR A 29 -4.94 20.51 3.14
C THR A 29 -3.77 20.91 2.26
N ASN A 30 -3.54 22.21 2.03
CA ASN A 30 -2.41 22.68 1.28
C ASN A 30 -1.09 22.63 2.11
N GLU A 31 0.04 22.92 1.47
CA GLU A 31 1.38 22.91 2.09
C GLU A 31 1.53 23.86 3.29
N LYS A 32 0.69 24.89 3.38
CA LYS A 32 0.65 25.84 4.50
C LYS A 32 -0.28 25.40 5.64
N PHE A 33 -0.86 24.21 5.54
CA PHE A 33 -1.83 23.67 6.50
C PHE A 33 -3.00 24.64 6.80
N ASN A 34 -3.52 25.31 5.77
CA ASN A 34 -4.71 26.13 5.92
C ASN A 34 -5.95 25.26 6.08
N ILE A 35 -6.52 25.25 7.29
CA ILE A 35 -7.65 24.40 7.69
C ILE A 35 -9.01 25.10 7.59
N ASN A 36 -9.10 26.32 7.10
CA ASN A 36 -10.35 27.09 7.04
C ASN A 36 -11.46 26.34 6.29
N ASN A 37 -11.13 25.64 5.22
CA ASN A 37 -12.06 24.85 4.43
C ASN A 37 -12.49 23.53 5.10
N LEU A 38 -11.86 23.17 6.21
CA LEU A 38 -12.11 21.92 6.95
C LEU A 38 -13.10 22.08 8.09
N LYS A 39 -13.57 23.31 8.39
CA LYS A 39 -14.53 23.63 9.47
C LYS A 39 -15.81 22.79 9.44
N LYS A 40 -16.23 22.33 8.26
CA LYS A 40 -17.41 21.46 8.12
C LYS A 40 -17.19 20.01 8.58
N HIS A 41 -15.94 19.59 8.80
CA HIS A 41 -15.57 18.22 9.19
C HIS A 41 -15.10 18.10 10.64
N ILE A 42 -14.82 19.23 11.29
CA ILE A 42 -14.34 19.31 12.68
C ILE A 42 -15.16 20.35 13.46
N SER A 43 -15.34 20.15 14.75
CA SER A 43 -16.02 21.11 15.60
C SER A 43 -15.24 22.42 15.74
N SER A 44 -15.92 23.48 16.17
CA SER A 44 -15.23 24.77 16.44
C SER A 44 -14.12 24.63 17.47
N THR A 45 -14.33 23.87 18.53
CA THR A 45 -13.31 23.61 19.57
C THR A 45 -12.09 22.89 18.98
N GLU A 46 -12.31 21.82 18.18
CA GLU A 46 -11.24 21.09 17.49
C GLU A 46 -10.49 21.98 16.50
N PHE A 47 -11.22 22.84 15.78
CA PHE A 47 -10.62 23.79 14.85
C PHE A 47 -9.67 24.76 15.56
N PHE A 48 -10.10 25.39 16.64
CA PHE A 48 -9.25 26.32 17.38
C PHE A 48 -8.03 25.63 17.97
N TYR A 49 -8.22 24.44 18.59
CA TYR A 49 -7.12 23.65 19.11
C TYR A 49 -6.07 23.28 18.06
N ILE A 50 -6.51 22.73 16.92
CA ILE A 50 -5.60 22.35 15.83
C ILE A 50 -4.91 23.57 15.24
N ASN A 51 -5.65 24.66 15.01
CA ASN A 51 -5.11 25.89 14.45
C ASN A 51 -4.04 26.52 15.34
N ASP A 52 -4.21 26.44 16.65
CA ASP A 52 -3.23 26.97 17.62
C ASP A 52 -1.95 26.13 17.62
N LEU A 53 -2.04 24.82 17.62
CA LEU A 53 -0.89 23.93 17.53
C LEU A 53 -0.13 24.10 16.21
N LEU A 54 -0.81 24.34 15.09
CA LEU A 54 -0.17 24.57 13.80
C LEU A 54 0.69 25.82 13.76
N LYS A 55 0.34 26.88 14.52
CA LYS A 55 1.14 28.11 14.60
C LYS A 55 2.55 27.90 15.15
N THR A 56 2.72 26.91 16.01
CA THR A 56 4.00 26.58 16.68
C THR A 56 4.70 25.38 16.06
N SER A 57 4.09 24.75 15.05
CA SER A 57 4.59 23.53 14.43
C SER A 57 5.54 23.81 13.26
N ASP A 58 6.51 22.93 13.04
CA ASP A 58 7.31 22.94 11.80
C ASP A 58 6.48 22.41 10.62
N LEU A 59 5.99 23.32 9.79
CA LEU A 59 5.12 23.04 8.65
C LEU A 59 5.82 22.33 7.46
N LYS A 60 7.11 21.99 7.57
CA LYS A 60 7.83 21.20 6.54
C LYS A 60 7.38 19.75 6.49
N LYS A 61 6.71 19.24 7.53
CA LYS A 61 6.17 17.89 7.58
C LYS A 61 5.02 17.71 6.57
N ASN A 62 4.88 16.50 6.05
CA ASN A 62 3.77 16.17 5.13
C ASN A 62 2.48 15.77 5.89
N LEU A 63 2.61 15.35 7.14
CA LEU A 63 1.51 14.80 7.93
C LEU A 63 1.60 15.25 9.38
N PHE A 64 0.49 15.76 9.91
CA PHE A 64 0.29 16.02 11.34
C PHE A 64 -0.78 15.11 11.90
N VAL A 65 -0.61 14.71 13.15
CA VAL A 65 -1.58 13.94 13.93
C VAL A 65 -1.93 14.72 15.19
N PHE A 66 -3.20 15.06 15.36
CA PHE A 66 -3.72 15.77 16.52
C PHE A 66 -4.63 14.84 17.33
N GLU A 67 -4.27 14.58 18.57
CA GLU A 67 -5.10 13.85 19.51
C GLU A 67 -6.09 14.83 20.16
N VAL A 68 -7.28 14.92 19.59
CA VAL A 68 -8.30 15.87 20.05
C VAL A 68 -8.96 15.42 21.36
N ASN A 69 -8.99 14.11 21.58
CA ASN A 69 -9.36 13.48 22.85
C ASN A 69 -8.89 12.01 22.88
N SER A 70 -9.09 11.30 23.99
CA SER A 70 -8.71 9.88 24.14
C SER A 70 -9.32 8.93 23.08
N LYS A 71 -10.33 9.38 22.37
CA LYS A 71 -11.10 8.55 21.43
C LYS A 71 -10.97 8.97 19.97
N LYS A 72 -10.45 10.16 19.68
CA LYS A 72 -10.44 10.75 18.32
C LYS A 72 -9.11 11.39 18.01
N LYS A 73 -8.58 11.05 16.83
CA LYS A 73 -7.42 11.70 16.22
C LYS A 73 -7.83 12.36 14.89
N VAL A 74 -7.23 13.49 14.61
CA VAL A 74 -7.35 14.17 13.31
C VAL A 74 -5.99 14.14 12.63
N PHE A 75 -5.94 13.54 11.46
CA PHE A 75 -4.78 13.49 10.58
C PHE A 75 -4.91 14.56 9.52
N LEU A 76 -3.96 15.48 9.44
CA LEU A 76 -3.88 16.47 8.37
C LEU A 76 -2.76 16.07 7.42
N VAL A 77 -3.11 15.78 6.18
CA VAL A 77 -2.17 15.43 5.11
C VAL A 77 -1.98 16.63 4.21
N SER A 78 -0.73 17.08 4.06
CA SER A 78 -0.37 18.20 3.19
C SER A 78 -0.31 17.78 1.73
N ILE A 79 -1.00 18.52 0.87
CA ILE A 79 -0.92 18.40 -0.59
C ILE A 79 -0.07 19.56 -1.10
N LYS A 80 1.15 19.27 -1.50
CA LYS A 80 2.07 20.25 -2.11
C LYS A 80 1.68 20.52 -3.57
N ASN A 81 2.17 21.65 -4.08
CA ASN A 81 2.09 21.92 -5.52
C ASN A 81 3.05 20.98 -6.28
N ASN A 82 2.62 20.52 -7.46
CA ASN A 82 3.44 19.70 -8.38
C ASN A 82 3.90 18.35 -7.78
N LEU A 83 3.00 17.62 -7.10
CA LEU A 83 3.26 16.25 -6.68
C LEU A 83 3.31 15.32 -7.89
N GLU A 84 4.24 14.39 -7.88
CA GLU A 84 4.26 13.23 -8.76
C GLU A 84 3.41 12.09 -8.18
N THR A 85 3.14 11.08 -9.00
CA THR A 85 2.40 9.87 -8.57
C THR A 85 3.05 9.22 -7.35
N SER A 86 4.37 9.09 -7.37
CA SER A 86 5.17 8.52 -6.28
C SER A 86 5.08 9.33 -4.98
N ASP A 87 4.95 10.66 -5.07
CA ASP A 87 4.79 11.50 -3.89
C ASP A 87 3.45 11.23 -3.19
N ILE A 88 2.37 11.07 -3.97
CA ILE A 88 1.05 10.76 -3.44
C ILE A 88 1.04 9.37 -2.79
N GLU A 89 1.69 8.39 -3.41
CA GLU A 89 1.87 7.05 -2.84
C GLU A 89 2.67 7.11 -1.53
N ASN A 90 3.72 7.92 -1.48
CA ASN A 90 4.53 8.13 -0.28
C ASN A 90 3.71 8.76 0.87
N LEU A 91 2.79 9.70 0.58
CA LEU A 91 1.88 10.23 1.61
C LEU A 91 1.00 9.12 2.21
N GLY A 92 0.49 8.22 1.39
CA GLY A 92 -0.27 7.04 1.85
C GLY A 92 0.58 6.09 2.69
N ALA A 93 1.82 5.85 2.29
CA ALA A 93 2.78 5.04 3.02
C ALA A 93 3.16 5.65 4.38
N GLU A 94 3.35 6.98 4.43
CA GLU A 94 3.62 7.72 5.66
C GLU A 94 2.42 7.63 6.62
N PHE A 95 1.20 7.82 6.11
CA PHE A 95 -0.02 7.66 6.90
C PHE A 95 -0.10 6.25 7.50
N TYR A 96 0.15 5.18 6.73
CA TYR A 96 0.18 3.82 7.26
C TYR A 96 1.21 3.67 8.39
N GLY A 97 2.40 4.25 8.23
CA GLY A 97 3.44 4.24 9.28
C GLY A 97 2.97 4.81 10.61
N ARG A 98 2.07 5.80 10.59
CA ARG A 98 1.49 6.42 11.80
C ARG A 98 0.40 5.57 12.45
N VAL A 99 -0.39 4.84 11.64
CA VAL A 99 -1.59 4.16 12.13
C VAL A 99 -1.39 2.67 12.42
N LYS A 100 -0.32 2.07 11.93
CA LYS A 100 -0.08 0.61 12.06
C LYS A 100 -0.05 0.10 13.50
N HIS A 101 0.31 0.94 14.46
CA HIS A 101 0.38 0.61 15.89
C HIS A 101 -0.78 1.18 16.71
N ASP A 102 -1.69 1.95 16.12
CA ASP A 102 -2.83 2.52 16.84
C ASP A 102 -3.75 1.39 17.31
N GLU A 103 -4.23 1.48 18.56
CA GLU A 103 -5.22 0.54 19.10
C GLU A 103 -6.54 0.60 18.32
N LYS A 104 -6.94 1.82 17.94
CA LYS A 104 -8.11 2.05 17.08
C LYS A 104 -7.72 1.91 15.64
N SER A 105 -8.47 1.11 14.91
CA SER A 105 -8.18 0.70 13.54
C SER A 105 -9.23 1.18 12.52
N GLU A 106 -10.06 2.17 12.87
CA GLU A 106 -11.06 2.75 11.95
C GLU A 106 -10.75 4.21 11.65
N TYR A 107 -10.66 4.56 10.35
CA TYR A 107 -10.30 5.88 9.85
C TYR A 107 -11.28 6.31 8.76
N PHE A 108 -11.68 7.59 8.78
CA PHE A 108 -12.55 8.20 7.80
C PHE A 108 -11.74 9.19 6.96
N VAL A 109 -11.50 8.83 5.70
CA VAL A 109 -10.74 9.62 4.73
C VAL A 109 -11.70 10.47 3.92
N TYR A 110 -11.67 11.78 4.11
CA TYR A 110 -12.58 12.72 3.43
C TYR A 110 -12.01 13.13 2.08
N SER A 111 -12.46 12.45 1.04
CA SER A 111 -11.99 12.65 -0.34
C SER A 111 -12.34 14.04 -0.89
N ASP A 112 -13.44 14.65 -0.42
CA ASP A 112 -13.86 15.99 -0.84
C ASP A 112 -12.95 17.11 -0.34
N THR A 113 -12.02 16.82 0.59
CA THR A 113 -11.02 17.77 1.06
C THR A 113 -9.77 17.83 0.16
N VAL A 114 -9.62 16.89 -0.77
CA VAL A 114 -8.56 16.90 -1.78
C VAL A 114 -8.85 18.01 -2.80
N ASN A 115 -7.86 18.85 -3.08
CA ASN A 115 -7.96 19.82 -4.15
C ASN A 115 -8.04 19.10 -5.52
N ASN A 116 -8.99 19.48 -6.38
CA ASN A 116 -9.31 18.83 -7.66
C ASN A 116 -8.16 18.82 -8.71
N LYS A 117 -6.97 19.30 -8.35
CA LYS A 117 -5.80 19.39 -9.24
C LYS A 117 -5.21 18.02 -9.62
N TYR A 118 -5.42 16.99 -8.78
CA TYR A 118 -4.80 15.68 -8.96
C TYR A 118 -5.84 14.63 -9.25
N GLU A 119 -5.80 14.11 -10.48
CA GLU A 119 -6.63 12.98 -10.87
C GLU A 119 -6.25 11.73 -10.06
N ASN A 120 -7.27 11.00 -9.60
CA ASN A 120 -7.11 9.74 -8.87
C ASN A 120 -6.26 9.80 -7.57
N PHE A 121 -6.15 10.98 -6.94
CA PHE A 121 -5.35 11.18 -5.73
C PHE A 121 -5.62 10.15 -4.64
N ILE A 122 -6.90 9.92 -4.30
CA ILE A 122 -7.28 8.97 -3.25
C ILE A 122 -6.87 7.55 -3.61
N GLY A 123 -6.99 7.16 -4.87
CA GLY A 123 -6.54 5.84 -5.33
C GLY A 123 -5.05 5.63 -5.13
N LEU A 124 -4.23 6.61 -5.52
CA LEU A 124 -2.77 6.58 -5.35
C LEU A 124 -2.38 6.59 -3.86
N PHE A 125 -3.03 7.42 -3.06
CA PHE A 125 -2.81 7.46 -1.60
C PHE A 125 -3.10 6.10 -0.95
N LEU A 126 -4.23 5.48 -1.29
CA LEU A 126 -4.60 4.16 -0.78
C LEU A 126 -3.70 3.05 -1.31
N HIS A 127 -3.23 3.17 -2.55
CA HIS A 127 -2.26 2.25 -3.14
C HIS A 127 -0.93 2.27 -2.36
N GLY A 128 -0.36 3.45 -2.12
CA GLY A 128 0.84 3.61 -1.32
C GLY A 128 0.70 3.07 0.11
N LEU A 129 -0.45 3.33 0.75
CA LEU A 129 -0.81 2.78 2.05
C LEU A 129 -0.79 1.24 2.04
N LYS A 130 -1.38 0.60 1.03
CA LYS A 130 -1.39 -0.85 0.89
C LYS A 130 0.00 -1.41 0.61
N LEU A 131 0.78 -0.78 -0.29
CA LEU A 131 2.15 -1.21 -0.57
C LEU A 131 3.03 -1.19 0.68
N LYS A 132 2.86 -0.19 1.56
CA LYS A 132 3.56 -0.09 2.84
C LYS A 132 3.10 -1.12 3.87
N SER A 133 1.86 -1.59 3.77
CA SER A 133 1.28 -2.56 4.71
C SER A 133 1.79 -4.00 4.51
N TYR A 134 2.64 -4.23 3.52
CA TYR A 134 3.22 -5.53 3.29
C TYR A 134 4.04 -6.01 4.50
N GLU A 135 3.77 -7.22 4.94
CA GLU A 135 4.52 -7.91 5.98
C GLU A 135 4.73 -9.38 5.61
N PHE A 136 5.97 -9.85 5.71
CA PHE A 136 6.28 -11.27 5.56
C PHE A 136 6.16 -11.97 6.91
N ASN A 137 4.99 -12.56 7.16
CA ASN A 137 4.65 -13.18 8.45
C ASN A 137 4.47 -14.71 8.36
N LEU A 138 4.96 -15.35 7.28
CA LEU A 138 4.69 -16.76 7.00
C LEU A 138 5.20 -17.68 8.11
N TYR A 139 6.40 -17.39 8.64
CA TYR A 139 7.08 -18.23 9.63
C TYR A 139 6.99 -17.71 11.07
N LYS A 140 6.27 -16.60 11.30
CA LYS A 140 6.06 -16.11 12.67
C LYS A 140 5.09 -17.00 13.43
N SER A 141 5.46 -17.43 14.63
CA SER A 141 4.61 -18.21 15.54
C SER A 141 3.40 -17.42 16.04
N LYS A 142 3.58 -16.12 16.33
CA LYS A 142 2.48 -15.20 16.67
C LYS A 142 2.15 -14.32 15.48
N LYS A 143 0.94 -14.47 14.94
CA LYS A 143 0.42 -13.63 13.85
C LYS A 143 -0.62 -12.68 14.43
N GLU A 144 -0.20 -11.47 14.73
CA GLU A 144 -1.16 -10.42 15.09
C GLU A 144 -1.94 -10.03 13.83
N LYS A 145 -3.24 -10.27 13.86
CA LYS A 145 -4.15 -9.85 12.78
C LYS A 145 -4.82 -8.56 13.19
N LYS A 146 -4.18 -7.44 12.94
CA LYS A 146 -4.82 -6.15 13.11
C LYS A 146 -5.47 -5.75 11.79
N LEU A 147 -6.80 -5.60 11.79
CA LEU A 147 -7.55 -5.12 10.65
C LEU A 147 -7.71 -3.60 10.75
N ILE A 148 -7.12 -2.86 9.82
CA ILE A 148 -7.32 -1.42 9.67
C ILE A 148 -8.46 -1.19 8.68
N SER A 149 -9.50 -0.49 9.11
CA SER A 149 -10.65 -0.12 8.29
C SER A 149 -10.54 1.32 7.82
N ILE A 150 -10.46 1.52 6.51
CA ILE A 150 -10.43 2.82 5.87
C ILE A 150 -11.78 3.07 5.21
N ASN A 151 -12.53 4.04 5.70
CA ASN A 151 -13.79 4.47 5.14
C ASN A 151 -13.54 5.74 4.32
N VAL A 152 -13.54 5.65 3.01
CA VAL A 152 -13.44 6.81 2.12
C VAL A 152 -14.81 7.46 2.01
N VAL A 153 -14.90 8.72 2.47
CA VAL A 153 -16.15 9.48 2.53
C VAL A 153 -16.07 10.65 1.56
N GLY A 154 -17.13 10.87 0.80
CA GLY A 154 -17.24 11.98 -0.13
C GLY A 154 -17.79 11.54 -1.48
N LYS A 155 -18.08 12.52 -2.34
CA LYS A 155 -18.59 12.31 -3.72
C LYS A 155 -17.50 12.52 -4.78
N LYS A 156 -16.48 13.32 -4.45
CA LYS A 156 -15.38 13.71 -5.36
C LYS A 156 -14.13 12.88 -5.09
N ASN A 157 -13.24 12.87 -6.08
CA ASN A 157 -11.89 12.28 -5.97
C ASN A 157 -11.85 10.79 -5.59
N LYS A 158 -12.94 10.06 -5.84
CA LYS A 158 -12.97 8.60 -5.67
C LYS A 158 -12.21 7.92 -6.80
N THR A 159 -11.59 6.80 -6.49
CA THR A 159 -10.96 5.94 -7.47
C THR A 159 -12.02 5.31 -8.37
N THR A 160 -11.76 5.23 -9.67
CA THR A 160 -12.60 4.48 -10.61
C THR A 160 -12.42 2.99 -10.42
N ILE A 161 -13.43 2.19 -10.78
CA ILE A 161 -13.35 0.72 -10.73
C ILE A 161 -12.15 0.21 -11.53
N GLN A 162 -11.87 0.79 -12.70
CA GLN A 162 -10.74 0.42 -13.54
C GLN A 162 -9.40 0.67 -12.83
N ASN A 163 -9.23 1.80 -12.16
CA ASN A 163 -8.03 2.10 -11.40
C ASN A 163 -7.90 1.20 -10.16
N GLU A 164 -8.99 0.83 -9.50
CA GLU A 164 -8.97 -0.14 -8.40
C GLU A 164 -8.46 -1.50 -8.86
N ILE A 165 -8.94 -1.99 -10.01
CA ILE A 165 -8.49 -3.25 -10.61
C ILE A 165 -6.98 -3.16 -10.93
N ARG A 166 -6.55 -2.05 -11.54
CA ARG A 166 -5.13 -1.82 -11.88
C ARG A 166 -4.25 -1.81 -10.63
N PHE A 167 -4.61 -1.05 -9.60
CA PHE A 167 -3.84 -0.99 -8.35
C PHE A 167 -3.78 -2.35 -7.68
N LYS A 168 -4.89 -3.07 -7.63
CA LYS A 168 -4.94 -4.42 -7.07
C LYS A 168 -3.98 -5.37 -7.78
N ALA A 169 -3.93 -5.34 -9.12
CA ALA A 169 -3.01 -6.16 -9.89
C ALA A 169 -1.53 -5.82 -9.60
N ILE A 170 -1.19 -4.52 -9.52
CA ILE A 170 0.15 -4.05 -9.16
C ILE A 170 0.52 -4.48 -7.73
N GLU A 171 -0.40 -4.34 -6.77
CA GLU A 171 -0.21 -4.76 -5.38
C GLU A 171 0.06 -6.26 -5.28
N GLU A 172 -0.75 -7.09 -5.94
CA GLU A 172 -0.59 -8.55 -5.96
C GLU A 172 0.75 -8.97 -6.57
N GLY A 173 1.15 -8.36 -7.70
CA GLY A 173 2.44 -8.61 -8.34
C GLY A 173 3.62 -8.19 -7.46
N THR A 174 3.54 -7.01 -6.85
CA THR A 174 4.57 -6.50 -5.94
C THR A 174 4.71 -7.38 -4.70
N PHE A 175 3.61 -7.81 -4.11
CA PHE A 175 3.63 -8.68 -2.93
C PHE A 175 4.15 -10.08 -3.27
N PHE A 176 3.81 -10.61 -4.44
CA PHE A 176 4.38 -11.86 -4.93
C PHE A 176 5.90 -11.75 -5.07
N ALA A 177 6.40 -10.68 -5.68
CA ALA A 177 7.85 -10.47 -5.81
C ALA A 177 8.54 -10.32 -4.44
N ARG A 178 7.95 -9.56 -3.51
CA ARG A 178 8.48 -9.40 -2.15
C ARG A 178 8.44 -10.71 -1.35
N ASP A 179 7.43 -11.55 -1.54
CA ASP A 179 7.36 -12.87 -0.92
C ASP A 179 8.50 -13.76 -1.41
N LEU A 180 8.80 -13.75 -2.73
CA LEU A 180 9.93 -14.50 -3.30
C LEU A 180 11.28 -14.05 -2.71
N VAL A 181 11.50 -12.74 -2.53
CA VAL A 181 12.73 -12.21 -1.94
C VAL A 181 12.86 -12.53 -0.45
N SER A 182 11.73 -12.60 0.27
CA SER A 182 11.72 -12.81 1.72
C SER A 182 11.77 -14.28 2.13
N GLU A 183 11.57 -15.21 1.19
CA GLU A 183 11.62 -16.64 1.47
C GLU A 183 13.08 -17.11 1.76
N PRO A 184 13.27 -17.97 2.76
CA PRO A 184 14.58 -18.54 3.06
C PRO A 184 15.01 -19.56 1.98
N PRO A 185 16.33 -19.71 1.71
CA PRO A 185 16.85 -20.51 0.60
C PRO A 185 16.58 -22.03 0.73
N ASN A 186 16.36 -22.52 1.94
CA ASN A 186 15.94 -23.90 2.16
C ASN A 186 14.51 -24.20 1.70
N VAL A 187 13.68 -23.17 1.55
CA VAL A 187 12.32 -23.26 1.00
C VAL A 187 12.33 -22.84 -0.47
N LEU A 188 12.89 -21.66 -0.77
CA LEU A 188 12.94 -21.13 -2.13
C LEU A 188 14.28 -21.46 -2.80
N ASN A 189 14.49 -22.75 -3.11
CA ASN A 189 15.58 -23.19 -3.98
C ASN A 189 15.22 -22.97 -5.47
N PRO A 190 16.17 -23.14 -6.41
CA PRO A 190 15.94 -22.88 -7.84
C PRO A 190 14.72 -23.63 -8.42
N LYS A 191 14.50 -24.89 -8.03
CA LYS A 191 13.37 -25.72 -8.47
C LYS A 191 12.04 -25.15 -7.98
N GLU A 192 11.96 -24.82 -6.69
CA GLU A 192 10.72 -24.22 -6.13
C GLU A 192 10.46 -22.83 -6.70
N TYR A 193 11.51 -22.04 -6.96
CA TYR A 193 11.37 -20.75 -7.64
C TYR A 193 10.73 -20.95 -9.05
N ALA A 194 11.25 -21.86 -9.87
CA ALA A 194 10.68 -22.19 -11.15
C ALA A 194 9.23 -22.67 -11.04
N ASN A 195 8.91 -23.52 -10.05
CA ASN A 195 7.56 -24.00 -9.79
C ASN A 195 6.58 -22.87 -9.42
N ARG A 196 7.02 -21.88 -8.66
CA ARG A 196 6.20 -20.71 -8.33
C ARG A 196 5.93 -19.84 -9.54
N LEU A 197 6.92 -19.62 -10.40
CA LEU A 197 6.75 -18.88 -11.65
C LEU A 197 5.81 -19.61 -12.63
N LEU A 198 5.86 -20.94 -12.71
CA LEU A 198 4.94 -21.74 -13.53
C LEU A 198 3.45 -21.46 -13.19
N LYS A 199 3.13 -21.10 -11.96
CA LYS A 199 1.75 -20.77 -11.56
C LYS A 199 1.22 -19.51 -12.23
N LEU A 200 2.10 -18.63 -12.75
CA LEU A 200 1.72 -17.42 -13.47
C LEU A 200 1.05 -17.73 -14.82
N ARG A 201 1.15 -18.96 -15.33
CA ARG A 201 0.37 -19.43 -16.50
C ARG A 201 -1.14 -19.21 -16.32
N LYS A 202 -1.63 -19.28 -15.09
CA LYS A 202 -3.05 -19.04 -14.76
C LYS A 202 -3.49 -17.59 -15.00
N LEU A 203 -2.54 -16.67 -15.13
CA LEU A 203 -2.77 -15.26 -15.44
C LEU A 203 -2.59 -14.95 -16.94
N GLY A 204 -2.42 -15.99 -17.79
CA GLY A 204 -2.22 -15.80 -19.24
C GLY A 204 -0.77 -15.58 -19.64
N ILE A 205 0.19 -15.63 -18.71
CA ILE A 205 1.61 -15.49 -19.01
C ILE A 205 2.13 -16.82 -19.60
N LYS A 206 2.80 -16.77 -20.74
CA LYS A 206 3.52 -17.94 -21.27
C LYS A 206 4.80 -18.12 -20.46
N VAL A 207 4.90 -19.23 -19.75
CA VAL A 207 6.06 -19.54 -18.89
C VAL A 207 6.76 -20.77 -19.45
N THR A 208 8.03 -20.65 -19.80
CA THR A 208 8.88 -21.77 -20.24
C THR A 208 10.01 -21.97 -19.23
N VAL A 209 10.21 -23.23 -18.82
CA VAL A 209 11.27 -23.61 -17.87
C VAL A 209 12.25 -24.54 -18.60
N TYR A 210 13.52 -24.18 -18.56
CA TYR A 210 14.62 -24.97 -19.09
C TYR A 210 15.41 -25.57 -17.92
N ASN A 211 15.60 -26.88 -17.94
CA ASN A 211 16.47 -27.59 -17.03
C ASN A 211 17.92 -27.61 -17.55
N GLU A 212 18.86 -28.13 -16.77
CA GLU A 212 20.29 -28.15 -17.12
C GLU A 212 20.56 -28.87 -18.45
N SER A 213 19.88 -30.00 -18.72
CA SER A 213 20.06 -30.75 -19.97
C SER A 213 19.65 -29.92 -21.21
N GLN A 214 18.53 -29.20 -21.09
CA GLN A 214 18.04 -28.31 -22.17
C GLN A 214 18.97 -27.10 -22.35
N MET A 215 19.41 -26.47 -21.26
CA MET A 215 20.36 -25.35 -21.30
C MET A 215 21.70 -25.76 -21.92
N LYS A 216 22.18 -26.97 -21.60
CA LYS A 216 23.41 -27.54 -22.21
C LYS A 216 23.27 -27.70 -23.71
N LYS A 217 22.13 -28.22 -24.19
CA LYS A 217 21.84 -28.35 -25.63
C LYS A 217 21.79 -26.99 -26.34
N LEU A 218 21.39 -25.94 -25.64
CA LEU A 218 21.34 -24.56 -26.15
C LEU A 218 22.71 -23.85 -26.06
N GLY A 219 23.77 -24.51 -25.59
CA GLY A 219 25.09 -23.89 -25.48
C GLY A 219 25.27 -22.94 -24.29
N MET A 220 24.36 -22.94 -23.31
CA MET A 220 24.38 -22.01 -22.18
C MET A 220 25.39 -22.44 -21.08
N HIS A 221 26.62 -22.76 -21.48
CA HIS A 221 27.64 -23.34 -20.57
C HIS A 221 28.11 -22.37 -19.50
N SER A 222 28.20 -21.07 -19.78
CA SER A 222 28.59 -20.06 -18.81
C SER A 222 27.55 -19.94 -17.68
N LEU A 223 26.26 -19.97 -18.02
CA LEU A 223 25.16 -19.96 -17.04
C LEU A 223 25.20 -21.20 -16.15
N LEU A 224 25.41 -22.38 -16.74
CA LEU A 224 25.55 -23.64 -16.02
C LEU A 224 26.81 -23.65 -15.13
N GLY A 225 27.88 -22.95 -15.56
CA GLY A 225 29.11 -22.79 -14.78
C GLY A 225 28.88 -22.12 -13.44
N VAL A 226 28.00 -21.15 -13.35
CA VAL A 226 27.65 -20.45 -12.10
C VAL A 226 26.99 -21.40 -11.09
N GLY A 227 26.15 -22.34 -11.57
CA GLY A 227 25.44 -23.28 -10.69
C GLY A 227 26.27 -24.49 -10.24
N LYS A 228 27.45 -24.74 -10.80
CA LYS A 228 28.24 -25.96 -10.56
C LYS A 228 28.64 -26.21 -9.10
N GLY A 229 28.76 -25.15 -8.29
CA GLY A 229 29.08 -25.24 -6.87
C GLY A 229 27.90 -25.58 -5.97
N SER A 230 26.70 -25.67 -6.52
CA SER A 230 25.47 -25.94 -5.80
C SER A 230 25.05 -27.41 -5.91
N ILE A 231 24.49 -27.96 -4.83
CA ILE A 231 23.82 -29.27 -4.85
C ILE A 231 22.47 -29.21 -5.59
N ASN A 232 21.89 -28.00 -5.72
CA ASN A 232 20.63 -27.80 -6.42
C ASN A 232 20.86 -27.63 -7.90
N GLU A 233 19.99 -28.22 -8.72
CA GLU A 233 19.97 -28.02 -10.16
C GLU A 233 19.68 -26.58 -10.56
N SER A 234 20.27 -26.14 -11.67
CA SER A 234 20.01 -24.83 -12.27
C SER A 234 18.79 -24.85 -13.18
N PHE A 235 18.02 -23.78 -13.18
CA PHE A 235 16.87 -23.59 -14.05
C PHE A 235 16.92 -22.20 -14.69
N LEU A 236 16.47 -22.11 -15.95
CA LEU A 236 16.17 -20.85 -16.63
C LEU A 236 14.68 -20.76 -16.86
N VAL A 237 14.07 -19.65 -16.48
CA VAL A 237 12.64 -19.41 -16.69
C VAL A 237 12.46 -18.18 -17.56
N THR A 238 11.71 -18.31 -18.65
CA THR A 238 11.27 -17.18 -19.48
C THR A 238 9.79 -16.90 -19.24
N LEU A 239 9.45 -15.63 -19.17
CA LEU A 239 8.09 -15.13 -19.02
C LEU A 239 7.78 -14.25 -20.23
N GLU A 240 6.73 -14.61 -20.99
CA GLU A 240 6.30 -13.86 -22.17
C GLU A 240 4.85 -13.40 -21.94
N TRP A 241 4.64 -12.10 -22.12
CA TRP A 241 3.31 -11.47 -22.10
C TRP A 241 3.00 -10.97 -23.51
N ASN A 242 1.95 -11.52 -24.13
CA ASN A 242 1.46 -11.13 -25.47
C ASN A 242 0.18 -10.32 -25.35
#